data_c23a510ba384574ab39b5bfe54ad3945
#
_entry.id   c23a510ba384574ab39b5bfe54ad3945
#
_cell.length_a   1.000
_cell.length_b   1.000
_cell.length_c   1.000
_cell.angle_alpha   90.00
_cell.angle_beta   90.00
_cell.angle_gamma   90.00
#
_symmetry.space_group_name_H-M   'P 1'
#
loop_
_entity.id
_entity.type
_entity.pdbx_description
1 polymer ?
#
loop_
_entity_poly.entity_id
_entity_poly.type
_entity_poly.pdbx_seq_one_letter_code
_entity_poly.pdbx_strand_id
1 'polypeptide(L)'
;MTEITLIRPSLDWLPFYAHALEQGWSPNTDQDVSREQLLQLRRNPERFLHDLYNSPMVRLPDGREVARLPAHDFWISDGEFCGRIGFRFQRGTEDLPTAIYGHIGYTIVPWKRRRGYATQALHMILPVCRSEGFSRVLITCDDDNEASRKVILANGGTPAGSLPHNRRPGHVKLTFWVPTA
;
A
#
# COMPACT_ATOMS: atom_id res chain seq x y z
N MET A 1 6.31 -5.67 -21.96
CA MET A 1 5.45 -5.39 -20.79
C MET A 1 5.08 -3.92 -20.85
N THR A 2 3.84 -3.56 -20.56
CA THR A 2 3.44 -2.16 -20.48
C THR A 2 4.19 -1.51 -19.31
N GLU A 3 4.84 -0.39 -19.57
CA GLU A 3 5.56 0.40 -18.56
C GLU A 3 4.55 1.15 -17.69
N ILE A 4 4.84 1.23 -16.40
CA ILE A 4 4.03 1.99 -15.45
C ILE A 4 4.83 3.17 -14.90
N THR A 5 4.12 4.15 -14.35
CA THR A 5 4.68 5.27 -13.61
C THR A 5 4.08 5.32 -12.19
N LEU A 6 4.87 5.79 -11.23
CA LEU A 6 4.40 6.15 -9.90
C LEU A 6 4.13 7.66 -9.90
N ILE A 7 2.87 8.03 -9.72
CA ILE A 7 2.43 9.42 -9.70
C ILE A 7 2.03 9.84 -8.29
N ARG A 8 2.29 11.09 -7.95
CA ARG A 8 1.76 11.64 -6.69
C ARG A 8 0.26 11.81 -6.82
N PRO A 9 -0.52 11.44 -5.77
CA PRO A 9 -1.94 11.72 -5.74
C PRO A 9 -2.24 13.21 -5.95
N SER A 10 -3.17 13.50 -6.87
CA SER A 10 -3.54 14.87 -7.24
C SER A 10 -5.02 14.97 -7.60
N LEU A 11 -5.55 16.20 -7.63
CA LEU A 11 -6.95 16.46 -7.98
C LEU A 11 -7.28 16.00 -9.41
N ASP A 12 -6.34 16.14 -10.35
CA ASP A 12 -6.52 15.73 -11.75
C ASP A 12 -6.75 14.21 -11.90
N TRP A 13 -6.22 13.42 -10.96
CA TRP A 13 -6.34 11.97 -10.96
C TRP A 13 -7.48 11.44 -10.09
N LEU A 14 -8.14 12.31 -9.29
CA LEU A 14 -9.28 11.90 -8.45
C LEU A 14 -10.45 11.30 -9.23
N PRO A 15 -10.81 11.74 -10.46
CA PRO A 15 -11.87 11.10 -11.22
C PRO A 15 -11.59 9.62 -11.52
N PHE A 16 -10.34 9.26 -11.84
CA PHE A 16 -9.94 7.87 -12.08
C PHE A 16 -9.93 7.04 -10.79
N TYR A 17 -9.50 7.64 -9.68
CA TYR A 17 -9.57 7.02 -8.37
C TYR A 17 -11.03 6.77 -7.95
N ALA A 18 -11.90 7.75 -8.11
CA ALA A 18 -13.33 7.63 -7.84
C ALA A 18 -13.96 6.50 -8.67
N HIS A 19 -13.65 6.44 -9.97
CA HIS A 19 -14.12 5.37 -10.84
C HIS A 19 -13.68 3.99 -10.32
N ALA A 20 -12.45 3.85 -9.84
CA ALA A 20 -11.99 2.58 -9.26
C ALA A 20 -12.79 2.19 -8.00
N LEU A 21 -13.10 3.16 -7.12
CA LEU A 21 -13.95 2.93 -5.95
C LEU A 21 -15.38 2.52 -6.36
N GLU A 22 -15.95 3.14 -7.39
CA GLU A 22 -17.28 2.81 -7.96
C GLU A 22 -17.34 1.38 -8.50
N GLN A 23 -16.23 0.89 -9.07
CA GLN A 23 -16.09 -0.50 -9.52
C GLN A 23 -15.80 -1.48 -8.37
N GLY A 24 -15.88 -1.05 -7.11
CA GLY A 24 -15.70 -1.90 -5.93
C GLY A 24 -14.24 -2.20 -5.58
N TRP A 25 -13.28 -1.48 -6.17
CA TRP A 25 -11.91 -1.57 -5.68
C TRP A 25 -11.74 -0.82 -4.36
N SER A 26 -11.05 -1.44 -3.41
CA SER A 26 -10.68 -0.79 -2.14
C SER A 26 -9.16 -0.59 -2.06
N PRO A 27 -8.69 0.60 -1.64
CA PRO A 27 -7.27 0.86 -1.40
C PRO A 27 -6.74 0.13 -0.16
N ASN A 28 -7.63 -0.36 0.71
CA ASN A 28 -7.30 -1.14 1.88
C ASN A 28 -7.65 -2.62 1.62
N THR A 29 -6.68 -3.51 1.80
CA THR A 29 -6.85 -4.94 1.56
C THR A 29 -7.45 -5.69 2.75
N ASP A 30 -7.36 -5.11 3.95
CA ASP A 30 -7.89 -5.71 5.18
C ASP A 30 -9.36 -5.33 5.45
N GLN A 31 -9.83 -4.24 4.83
CA GLN A 31 -11.19 -3.72 5.00
C GLN A 31 -11.65 -3.02 3.72
N ASP A 32 -12.87 -3.29 3.28
CA ASP A 32 -13.46 -2.52 2.19
C ASP A 32 -13.88 -1.13 2.69
N VAL A 33 -13.19 -0.11 2.19
CA VAL A 33 -13.44 1.30 2.45
C VAL A 33 -13.92 2.06 1.21
N SER A 34 -14.20 1.37 0.13
CA SER A 34 -14.52 1.96 -1.18
C SER A 34 -15.71 2.90 -1.10
N ARG A 35 -16.80 2.44 -0.49
CA ARG A 35 -18.04 3.23 -0.36
C ARG A 35 -17.88 4.47 0.52
N GLU A 36 -17.18 4.31 1.64
CA GLU A 36 -16.92 5.42 2.57
C GLU A 36 -16.08 6.51 1.89
N GLN A 37 -14.98 6.10 1.25
CA GLN A 37 -14.09 7.02 0.55
C GLN A 37 -14.77 7.71 -0.63
N LEU A 38 -15.60 6.99 -1.37
CA LEU A 38 -16.38 7.58 -2.47
C LEU A 38 -17.34 8.67 -1.98
N LEU A 39 -18.02 8.46 -0.85
CA LEU A 39 -18.88 9.46 -0.25
C LEU A 39 -18.11 10.69 0.22
N GLN A 40 -16.98 10.51 0.88
CA GLN A 40 -16.11 11.59 1.33
C GLN A 40 -15.56 12.40 0.14
N LEU A 41 -15.07 11.70 -0.89
CA LEU A 41 -14.56 12.31 -2.13
C LEU A 41 -15.63 13.15 -2.83
N ARG A 42 -16.84 12.61 -3.01
CA ARG A 42 -17.95 13.34 -3.64
C ARG A 42 -18.40 14.57 -2.86
N ARG A 43 -18.27 14.54 -1.52
CA ARG A 43 -18.62 15.67 -0.66
C ARG A 43 -17.63 16.83 -0.77
N ASN A 44 -16.33 16.55 -0.77
CA ASN A 44 -15.28 17.56 -0.89
C ASN A 44 -13.98 16.90 -1.39
N PRO A 45 -13.69 16.95 -2.71
CA PRO A 45 -12.52 16.31 -3.31
C PRO A 45 -11.18 16.80 -2.74
N GLU A 46 -11.05 18.12 -2.52
CA GLU A 46 -9.82 18.72 -2.02
C GLU A 46 -9.52 18.26 -0.59
N ARG A 47 -10.53 18.34 0.27
CA ARG A 47 -10.43 17.88 1.66
C ARG A 47 -10.18 16.37 1.72
N PHE A 48 -10.86 15.58 0.89
CA PHE A 48 -10.63 14.14 0.80
C PHE A 48 -9.16 13.82 0.49
N LEU A 49 -8.62 14.47 -0.55
CA LEU A 49 -7.23 14.27 -0.96
C LEU A 49 -6.26 14.70 0.15
N HIS A 50 -6.52 15.85 0.79
CA HIS A 50 -5.72 16.31 1.91
C HIS A 50 -5.74 15.30 3.07
N ASP A 51 -6.92 14.88 3.52
CA ASP A 51 -7.08 14.01 4.69
C ASP A 51 -6.52 12.60 4.43
N LEU A 52 -6.61 12.13 3.19
CA LEU A 52 -6.07 10.82 2.78
C LEU A 52 -4.58 10.69 3.05
N TYR A 53 -3.81 11.78 2.91
CA TYR A 53 -2.34 11.77 3.02
C TYR A 53 -1.79 12.60 4.18
N ASN A 54 -2.51 13.59 4.66
CA ASN A 54 -2.04 14.54 5.66
C ASN A 54 -2.79 14.46 7.00
N SER A 55 -3.78 13.57 7.16
CA SER A 55 -4.41 13.39 8.46
C SER A 55 -3.36 13.01 9.50
N PRO A 56 -3.28 13.70 10.66
CA PRO A 56 -2.28 13.39 11.68
C PRO A 56 -2.53 12.05 12.38
N MET A 57 -3.76 11.53 12.28
CA MET A 57 -4.17 10.29 12.92
C MET A 57 -4.65 9.27 11.88
N VAL A 58 -4.45 8.01 12.19
CA VAL A 58 -5.02 6.88 11.43
C VAL A 58 -5.73 5.94 12.38
N ARG A 59 -6.85 5.37 11.93
CA ARG A 59 -7.61 4.39 12.68
C ARG A 59 -7.11 2.99 12.37
N LEU A 60 -6.72 2.27 13.42
CA LEU A 60 -6.31 0.88 13.33
C LEU A 60 -7.52 -0.06 13.15
N PRO A 61 -7.29 -1.32 12.72
CA PRO A 61 -8.34 -2.33 12.58
C PRO A 61 -9.15 -2.60 13.84
N ASP A 62 -8.55 -2.42 15.02
CA ASP A 62 -9.19 -2.60 16.33
C ASP A 62 -9.97 -1.37 16.80
N GLY A 63 -10.04 -0.32 15.97
CA GLY A 63 -10.77 0.92 16.24
C GLY A 63 -9.96 2.00 16.96
N ARG A 64 -8.77 1.71 17.46
CA ARG A 64 -7.89 2.71 18.08
C ARG A 64 -7.36 3.70 17.06
N GLU A 65 -7.22 4.94 17.47
CA GLU A 65 -6.55 5.97 16.70
C GLU A 65 -5.10 6.11 17.15
N VAL A 66 -4.19 6.13 16.20
CA VAL A 66 -2.75 6.31 16.44
C VAL A 66 -2.21 7.39 15.53
N ALA A 67 -1.09 8.00 15.93
CA ALA A 67 -0.40 8.95 15.09
C ALA A 67 -0.02 8.30 13.75
N ARG A 68 -0.26 9.04 12.66
CA ARG A 68 0.16 8.60 11.32
C ARG A 68 1.69 8.56 11.26
N LEU A 69 2.22 7.48 10.76
CA LEU A 69 3.65 7.41 10.44
C LEU A 69 3.96 8.29 9.21
N PRO A 70 5.16 8.86 9.12
CA PRO A 70 5.67 9.39 7.86
C PRO A 70 5.50 8.38 6.75
N ALA A 71 5.07 8.84 5.57
CA ALA A 71 4.80 7.96 4.44
C ALA A 71 5.04 8.64 3.10
N HIS A 72 5.41 7.83 2.11
CA HIS A 72 5.37 8.17 0.69
C HIS A 72 4.30 7.34 0.02
N ASP A 73 3.26 8.00 -0.46
CA ASP A 73 2.16 7.36 -1.17
C ASP A 73 2.18 7.74 -2.64
N PHE A 74 1.94 6.74 -3.50
CA PHE A 74 1.88 6.89 -4.95
C PHE A 74 0.67 6.16 -5.51
N TRP A 75 0.12 6.70 -6.57
CA TRP A 75 -0.77 5.97 -7.46
C TRP A 75 0.03 5.37 -8.62
N ILE A 76 -0.40 4.21 -9.07
CA ILE A 76 0.22 3.45 -10.16
C ILE A 76 -0.56 3.73 -11.42
N SER A 77 0.13 4.09 -12.50
CA SER A 77 -0.49 4.44 -13.78
C SER A 77 0.22 3.78 -14.96
N ASP A 78 -0.55 3.30 -15.92
CA ASP A 78 -0.14 2.92 -17.29
C ASP A 78 -0.74 3.86 -18.35
N GLY A 79 -1.07 5.10 -17.95
CA GLY A 79 -1.92 6.04 -18.65
C GLY A 79 -3.33 6.13 -18.05
N GLU A 80 -3.73 5.11 -17.28
CA GLU A 80 -4.95 5.06 -16.48
C GLU A 80 -4.61 4.68 -15.04
N PHE A 81 -5.58 4.79 -14.13
CA PHE A 81 -5.38 4.38 -12.75
C PHE A 81 -5.30 2.85 -12.63
N CYS A 82 -4.19 2.36 -12.11
CA CYS A 82 -3.92 0.93 -11.93
C CYS A 82 -3.96 0.46 -10.48
N GLY A 83 -3.86 1.38 -9.52
CA GLY A 83 -3.80 1.04 -8.10
C GLY A 83 -2.95 2.02 -7.31
N ARG A 84 -2.52 1.58 -6.13
CA ARG A 84 -1.65 2.37 -5.26
C ARG A 84 -0.52 1.55 -4.66
N ILE A 85 0.55 2.24 -4.26
CA ILE A 85 1.62 1.70 -3.43
C ILE A 85 2.05 2.79 -2.42
N GLY A 86 2.35 2.39 -1.19
CA GLY A 86 2.82 3.30 -0.16
C GLY A 86 3.93 2.68 0.67
N PHE A 87 4.86 3.52 1.09
CA PHE A 87 5.94 3.23 2.03
C PHE A 87 5.74 4.08 3.29
N ARG A 88 5.59 3.44 4.44
CA ARG A 88 5.48 4.05 5.77
C ARG A 88 6.64 3.65 6.65
N PHE A 89 7.09 4.54 7.53
CA PHE A 89 8.30 4.30 8.31
C PHE A 89 8.33 5.13 9.60
N GLN A 90 9.22 4.75 10.52
CA GLN A 90 9.66 5.59 11.63
C GLN A 90 11.02 6.21 11.30
N ARG A 91 11.22 7.48 11.67
CA ARG A 91 12.52 8.13 11.48
C ARG A 91 13.57 7.54 12.42
N GLY A 92 14.77 7.27 11.89
CA GLY A 92 15.93 6.85 12.67
C GLY A 92 15.93 5.37 13.08
N THR A 93 15.01 4.55 12.56
CA THR A 93 14.98 3.10 12.78
C THR A 93 14.36 2.35 11.61
N GLU A 94 14.79 1.11 11.39
CA GLU A 94 14.15 0.18 10.45
C GLU A 94 12.98 -0.60 11.09
N ASP A 95 12.67 -0.35 12.37
CA ASP A 95 11.57 -0.99 13.06
C ASP A 95 10.24 -0.29 12.81
N LEU A 96 9.16 -1.02 12.97
CA LEU A 96 7.79 -0.52 12.95
C LEU A 96 7.11 -0.72 14.30
N PRO A 97 6.13 0.14 14.67
CA PRO A 97 5.29 -0.13 15.82
C PRO A 97 4.60 -1.49 15.68
N THR A 98 4.44 -2.21 16.80
CA THR A 98 3.88 -3.59 16.83
C THR A 98 2.50 -3.74 16.19
N ALA A 99 1.74 -2.64 16.08
CA ALA A 99 0.42 -2.63 15.43
C ALA A 99 0.50 -2.51 13.89
N ILE A 100 1.69 -2.29 13.32
CA ILE A 100 1.89 -2.03 11.89
C ILE A 100 2.60 -3.23 11.24
N TYR A 101 1.89 -3.89 10.34
CA TYR A 101 2.41 -5.04 9.60
C TYR A 101 3.07 -4.59 8.28
N GLY A 102 4.39 -4.37 8.33
CA GLY A 102 5.21 -4.07 7.14
C GLY A 102 5.25 -2.59 6.72
N HIS A 103 6.35 -2.24 6.08
CA HIS A 103 6.66 -0.89 5.58
C HIS A 103 5.88 -0.56 4.30
N ILE A 104 5.73 -1.53 3.40
CA ILE A 104 5.12 -1.31 2.09
C ILE A 104 3.79 -2.05 2.00
N GLY A 105 2.77 -1.33 1.51
CA GLY A 105 1.49 -1.88 1.12
C GLY A 105 1.13 -1.45 -0.30
N TYR A 106 0.58 -2.37 -1.09
CA TYR A 106 0.15 -2.10 -2.47
C TYR A 106 -1.14 -2.84 -2.81
N THR A 107 -1.87 -2.30 -3.76
CA THR A 107 -3.06 -2.95 -4.32
C THR A 107 -3.24 -2.51 -5.77
N ILE A 108 -3.68 -3.45 -6.62
CA ILE A 108 -3.96 -3.23 -8.04
C ILE A 108 -5.45 -3.42 -8.27
N VAL A 109 -6.05 -2.54 -9.07
CA VAL A 109 -7.46 -2.68 -9.47
C VAL A 109 -7.69 -4.02 -10.18
N PRO A 110 -8.83 -4.71 -9.96
CA PRO A 110 -9.05 -6.08 -10.43
C PRO A 110 -8.79 -6.27 -11.93
N TRP A 111 -9.24 -5.34 -12.77
CA TRP A 111 -9.12 -5.40 -14.24
C TRP A 111 -7.72 -5.11 -14.79
N LYS A 112 -6.78 -4.68 -13.93
CA LYS A 112 -5.36 -4.45 -14.30
C LYS A 112 -4.42 -5.48 -13.64
N ARG A 113 -4.94 -6.47 -12.90
CA ARG A 113 -4.13 -7.52 -12.27
C ARG A 113 -3.48 -8.43 -13.29
N ARG A 114 -2.45 -9.20 -12.85
CA ARG A 114 -1.71 -10.20 -13.65
C ARG A 114 -0.95 -9.62 -14.85
N ARG A 115 -0.64 -8.32 -14.81
CA ARG A 115 0.16 -7.60 -15.82
C ARG A 115 1.57 -7.24 -15.33
N GLY A 116 1.98 -7.70 -14.13
CA GLY A 116 3.29 -7.39 -13.55
C GLY A 116 3.37 -6.02 -12.88
N TYR A 117 2.27 -5.26 -12.80
CA TYR A 117 2.25 -3.88 -12.29
C TYR A 117 2.67 -3.76 -10.83
N ALA A 118 2.22 -4.67 -9.95
CA ALA A 118 2.64 -4.68 -8.56
C ALA A 118 4.15 -4.95 -8.42
N THR A 119 4.71 -5.83 -9.26
CA THR A 119 6.14 -6.12 -9.27
C THR A 119 6.96 -4.91 -9.69
N GLN A 120 6.55 -4.22 -10.76
CA GLN A 120 7.21 -2.99 -11.22
C GLN A 120 7.08 -1.88 -10.17
N ALA A 121 5.88 -1.68 -9.60
CA ALA A 121 5.64 -0.65 -8.59
C ALA A 121 6.50 -0.87 -7.33
N LEU A 122 6.62 -2.13 -6.87
CA LEU A 122 7.50 -2.46 -5.75
C LEU A 122 8.97 -2.15 -6.11
N HIS A 123 9.42 -2.54 -7.29
CA HIS A 123 10.77 -2.21 -7.75
C HIS A 123 11.03 -0.69 -7.75
N MET A 124 10.06 0.10 -8.22
CA MET A 124 10.19 1.55 -8.34
C MET A 124 10.16 2.30 -6.99
N ILE A 125 9.54 1.76 -5.96
CA ILE A 125 9.48 2.42 -4.64
C ILE A 125 10.71 2.12 -3.77
N LEU A 126 11.46 1.04 -4.02
CA LEU A 126 12.64 0.67 -3.23
C LEU A 126 13.72 1.77 -3.19
N PRO A 127 14.05 2.48 -4.29
CA PRO A 127 14.94 3.63 -4.24
C PRO A 127 14.45 4.76 -3.33
N VAL A 128 13.12 4.97 -3.22
CA VAL A 128 12.53 5.94 -2.28
C VAL A 128 12.78 5.49 -0.83
N CYS A 129 12.61 4.20 -0.54
CA CYS A 129 12.93 3.68 0.79
C CYS A 129 14.42 3.88 1.13
N ARG A 130 15.31 3.66 0.17
CA ARG A 130 16.74 3.89 0.34
C ARG A 130 17.07 5.35 0.60
N SER A 131 16.42 6.30 -0.06
CA SER A 131 16.63 7.73 0.18
C SER A 131 16.20 8.19 1.58
N GLU A 132 15.31 7.43 2.23
CA GLU A 132 14.93 7.64 3.65
C GLU A 132 15.88 6.90 4.64
N GLY A 133 16.96 6.28 4.13
CA GLY A 133 17.99 5.63 4.93
C GLY A 133 17.75 4.15 5.24
N PHE A 134 16.77 3.52 4.58
CA PHE A 134 16.48 2.09 4.79
C PHE A 134 17.38 1.22 3.91
N SER A 135 18.10 0.27 4.51
CA SER A 135 18.86 -0.74 3.78
C SER A 135 17.98 -1.89 3.28
N ARG A 136 16.89 -2.12 3.98
CA ARG A 136 15.86 -3.12 3.69
C ARG A 136 14.52 -2.69 4.24
N VAL A 137 13.45 -3.25 3.73
CA VAL A 137 12.07 -3.00 4.19
C VAL A 137 11.35 -4.31 4.49
N LEU A 138 10.54 -4.32 5.54
CA LEU A 138 9.67 -5.43 5.87
C LEU A 138 8.39 -5.35 5.06
N ILE A 139 8.04 -6.41 4.34
CA ILE A 139 6.77 -6.53 3.63
C ILE A 139 6.04 -7.77 4.13
N THR A 140 4.74 -7.69 4.28
CA THR A 140 3.91 -8.82 4.70
C THR A 140 2.84 -9.14 3.66
N CYS A 141 2.47 -10.40 3.58
CA CYS A 141 1.28 -10.83 2.83
C CYS A 141 0.57 -11.95 3.58
N ASP A 142 -0.72 -12.15 3.30
CA ASP A 142 -1.47 -13.27 3.85
C ASP A 142 -0.90 -14.59 3.32
N ASP A 143 -0.99 -15.64 4.12
CA ASP A 143 -0.45 -16.97 3.82
C ASP A 143 -1.01 -17.58 2.53
N ASP A 144 -2.26 -17.24 2.18
CA ASP A 144 -2.95 -17.65 0.97
C ASP A 144 -2.81 -16.65 -0.20
N ASN A 145 -2.15 -15.51 -0.01
CA ASN A 145 -1.92 -14.51 -1.05
C ASN A 145 -0.66 -14.81 -1.88
N GLU A 146 -0.77 -15.86 -2.71
CA GLU A 146 0.34 -16.29 -3.57
C GLU A 146 0.78 -15.18 -4.56
N ALA A 147 -0.14 -14.34 -5.02
CA ALA A 147 0.19 -13.25 -5.92
C ALA A 147 1.13 -12.23 -5.27
N SER A 148 0.83 -11.80 -4.04
CA SER A 148 1.70 -10.89 -3.28
C SER A 148 3.05 -11.54 -2.97
N ARG A 149 3.05 -12.83 -2.59
CA ARG A 149 4.30 -13.57 -2.34
C ARG A 149 5.22 -13.58 -3.57
N LYS A 150 4.66 -13.83 -4.77
CA LYS A 150 5.43 -13.78 -6.03
C LYS A 150 6.00 -12.38 -6.32
N VAL A 151 5.23 -11.32 -6.07
CA VAL A 151 5.68 -9.93 -6.22
C VAL A 151 6.89 -9.64 -5.31
N ILE A 152 6.80 -10.05 -4.04
CA ILE A 152 7.85 -9.82 -3.03
C ILE A 152 9.12 -10.58 -3.41
N LEU A 153 9.00 -11.87 -3.75
CA LEU A 153 10.14 -12.72 -4.14
C LEU A 153 10.82 -12.22 -5.42
N ALA A 154 10.05 -11.74 -6.40
CA ALA A 154 10.58 -11.16 -7.64
C ALA A 154 11.38 -9.87 -7.43
N ASN A 155 11.23 -9.21 -6.28
CA ASN A 155 12.01 -8.04 -5.85
C ASN A 155 13.11 -8.39 -4.82
N GLY A 156 13.54 -9.63 -4.77
CA GLY A 156 14.63 -10.06 -3.89
C GLY A 156 14.21 -10.28 -2.44
N GLY A 157 12.91 -10.42 -2.19
CA GLY A 157 12.39 -10.68 -0.84
C GLY A 157 12.86 -12.04 -0.30
N THR A 158 13.33 -12.05 0.93
CA THR A 158 13.72 -13.26 1.67
C THR A 158 12.77 -13.49 2.84
N PRO A 159 12.31 -14.74 3.09
CA PRO A 159 11.45 -15.04 4.23
C PRO A 159 12.07 -14.60 5.56
N ALA A 160 11.27 -13.97 6.42
CA ALA A 160 11.67 -13.47 7.73
C ALA A 160 10.83 -14.05 8.89
N GLY A 161 9.87 -14.92 8.57
CA GLY A 161 8.98 -15.55 9.55
C GLY A 161 7.51 -15.33 9.25
N SER A 162 6.69 -15.38 10.30
CA SER A 162 5.26 -15.12 10.21
C SER A 162 4.73 -14.48 11.49
N LEU A 163 3.60 -13.80 11.37
CA LEU A 163 2.87 -13.18 12.48
C LEU A 163 1.42 -13.70 12.46
N PRO A 164 0.75 -13.85 13.62
CA PRO A 164 -0.67 -14.15 13.66
C PRO A 164 -1.48 -13.13 12.83
N HIS A 165 -2.44 -13.60 12.05
CA HIS A 165 -3.30 -12.69 11.31
C HIS A 165 -4.30 -12.03 12.26
N ASN A 166 -4.32 -10.70 12.29
CA ASN A 166 -5.11 -9.92 13.26
C ASN A 166 -6.64 -9.96 13.04
N ARG A 167 -7.11 -10.47 11.88
CA ARG A 167 -8.54 -10.51 11.51
C ARG A 167 -9.04 -11.88 11.04
N ARG A 168 -8.14 -12.84 10.83
CA ARG A 168 -8.48 -14.18 10.31
C ARG A 168 -7.89 -15.24 11.24
N PRO A 169 -8.65 -15.70 12.26
CA PRO A 169 -8.20 -16.75 13.17
C PRO A 169 -7.72 -18.00 12.40
N GLY A 170 -6.57 -18.55 12.80
CA GLY A 170 -5.96 -19.70 12.14
C GLY A 170 -5.10 -19.39 10.92
N HIS A 171 -5.11 -18.14 10.42
CA HIS A 171 -4.22 -17.67 9.36
C HIS A 171 -3.02 -16.90 9.92
N VAL A 172 -1.99 -16.76 9.09
CA VAL A 172 -0.79 -15.99 9.41
C VAL A 172 -0.49 -14.97 8.32
N LYS A 173 0.22 -13.92 8.68
CA LYS A 173 0.89 -13.03 7.72
C LYS A 173 2.33 -13.47 7.59
N LEU A 174 2.72 -13.90 6.40
CA LEU A 174 4.12 -14.19 6.06
C LEU A 174 4.89 -12.88 5.99
N THR A 175 6.09 -12.85 6.53
CA THR A 175 6.96 -11.68 6.56
C THR A 175 8.20 -11.89 5.70
N PHE A 176 8.63 -10.83 5.02
CA PHE A 176 9.78 -10.85 4.12
C PHE A 176 10.61 -9.59 4.28
N TRP A 177 11.94 -9.73 4.31
CA TRP A 177 12.85 -8.62 4.12
C TRP A 177 13.18 -8.46 2.64
N VAL A 178 13.02 -7.24 2.14
CA VAL A 178 13.32 -6.87 0.75
C VAL A 178 14.42 -5.82 0.78
N PRO A 179 15.57 -6.04 0.12
CA PRO A 179 16.64 -5.04 0.04
C PRO A 179 16.19 -3.83 -0.78
N THR A 180 16.74 -2.66 -0.46
CA THR A 180 16.43 -1.40 -1.16
C THR A 180 17.48 -1.04 -2.22
N ALA A 181 18.47 -1.90 -2.39
CA ALA A 181 19.57 -1.74 -3.35
C ALA A 181 19.30 -2.51 -4.63
#